data_eaeb6d9ea2767ad9c1b14f7242c31e27
#
_entry.id   eaeb6d9ea2767ad9c1b14f7242c31e27
#
_cell.length_a   1.000
_cell.length_b   1.000
_cell.length_c   1.000
_cell.angle_alpha   90.00
_cell.angle_beta   90.00
_cell.angle_gamma   90.00
#
_symmetry.space_group_name_H-M   'P 1'
#
loop_
_entity.id
_entity.type
_entity.pdbx_description
1 polymer ?
#
loop_
_entity_poly.entity_id
_entity_poly.type
_entity_poly.pdbx_seq_one_letter_code
_entity_poly.pdbx_strand_id
1 'polypeptide(L)'
;MFWFSKKKVSGVKFLDNATDIHCHLLVGVDDGMDSLSESFELLAQEAMAGVKRVYFTPHSMGLEGAVVDREGAPARRRHSRSKAREDAPTAEENGSGFVSSAVLISRKEKLYEESAKASTFAGEPEGGFSNAHLKERFEEYKKHYSGAVEIRLAAEYMMNKEFLAKVQAKDIITYADGEHVLVETSYFAPPVEMTEILYSLALNGYRPIIAHPERYQYMTKRDYRTLKEKGYEFQLNFLSLAGYYGDAVLERAFDLLDNGMYNFTGSDFHRYSTFYHGMKRLKLNSKRTDKLLELFENNSTI
;
A
#
# COMPACT_ATOMS: atom_id res chain seq x y z
N MET A 1 16.57 -14.29 -36.05
CA MET A 1 15.79 -13.05 -35.80
C MET A 1 14.59 -13.45 -34.92
N PHE A 2 14.74 -13.46 -33.58
CA PHE A 2 13.71 -13.90 -32.66
C PHE A 2 12.81 -12.74 -32.32
N TRP A 3 11.58 -12.79 -32.75
CA TRP A 3 10.53 -11.82 -32.47
C TRP A 3 9.96 -12.15 -31.09
N PHE A 4 10.42 -11.45 -30.05
CA PHE A 4 9.82 -11.53 -28.73
C PHE A 4 8.45 -10.86 -28.75
N SER A 5 7.40 -11.65 -28.74
CA SER A 5 6.03 -11.19 -28.54
C SER A 5 5.91 -10.59 -27.14
N LYS A 6 5.84 -9.25 -27.05
CA LYS A 6 5.48 -8.56 -25.81
C LYS A 6 4.00 -8.81 -25.57
N LYS A 7 3.67 -9.81 -24.74
CA LYS A 7 2.29 -9.94 -24.25
C LYS A 7 1.96 -8.68 -23.47
N LYS A 8 1.00 -7.89 -23.99
CA LYS A 8 0.37 -6.85 -23.19
C LYS A 8 -0.36 -7.50 -22.03
N VAL A 9 -0.03 -7.14 -20.80
CA VAL A 9 -0.77 -7.53 -19.58
C VAL A 9 -2.06 -6.70 -19.48
N SER A 10 -2.66 -6.34 -20.61
CA SER A 10 -3.91 -5.59 -20.67
C SER A 10 -5.05 -6.56 -20.94
N GLY A 11 -5.74 -6.93 -19.90
CA GLY A 11 -7.02 -7.62 -20.02
C GLY A 11 -7.06 -8.94 -19.26
N VAL A 12 -7.81 -8.93 -18.16
CA VAL A 12 -8.47 -10.07 -17.54
C VAL A 12 -7.59 -11.00 -16.69
N LYS A 13 -7.78 -10.97 -15.38
CA LYS A 13 -7.34 -12.00 -14.41
C LYS A 13 -5.83 -12.27 -14.31
N PHE A 14 -5.02 -11.23 -14.44
CA PHE A 14 -3.59 -11.34 -14.20
C PHE A 14 -3.31 -11.67 -12.71
N LEU A 15 -4.17 -11.23 -11.81
CA LEU A 15 -4.05 -11.39 -10.37
C LEU A 15 -5.05 -12.43 -9.81
N ASP A 16 -5.38 -13.47 -10.59
CA ASP A 16 -6.40 -14.45 -10.17
C ASP A 16 -6.02 -15.11 -8.84
N ASN A 17 -6.86 -14.89 -7.82
CA ASN A 17 -6.66 -15.27 -6.44
C ASN A 17 -5.49 -14.59 -5.69
N ALA A 18 -4.93 -13.50 -6.23
CA ALA A 18 -3.84 -12.79 -5.60
C ALA A 18 -4.23 -12.18 -4.24
N THR A 19 -3.21 -12.03 -3.39
CA THR A 19 -3.27 -11.20 -2.18
C THR A 19 -2.39 -9.97 -2.42
N ASP A 20 -2.93 -8.75 -2.23
CA ASP A 20 -2.14 -7.54 -2.11
C ASP A 20 -1.77 -7.35 -0.63
N ILE A 21 -0.48 -7.31 -0.34
CA ILE A 21 -0.01 -7.21 1.04
C ILE A 21 0.39 -5.81 1.46
N HIS A 22 0.28 -4.81 0.59
CA HIS A 22 0.73 -3.46 0.89
C HIS A 22 -0.11 -2.41 0.18
N CYS A 23 -0.98 -1.72 0.91
CA CYS A 23 -1.75 -0.58 0.40
C CYS A 23 -2.24 0.34 1.53
N HIS A 24 -2.52 1.61 1.19
CA HIS A 24 -2.93 2.67 2.11
C HIS A 24 -4.41 3.04 1.88
N LEU A 25 -5.28 2.05 2.05
CA LEU A 25 -6.72 2.18 1.78
C LEU A 25 -7.55 2.52 3.02
N LEU A 26 -6.96 2.54 4.22
CA LEU A 26 -7.65 2.95 5.44
C LEU A 26 -7.78 4.47 5.47
N VAL A 27 -9.02 4.94 5.37
CA VAL A 27 -9.30 6.37 5.13
C VAL A 27 -8.95 7.24 6.33
N GLY A 28 -8.18 8.32 6.08
CA GLY A 28 -7.92 9.41 7.03
C GLY A 28 -7.00 9.06 8.17
N VAL A 29 -6.11 8.07 8.00
CA VAL A 29 -5.11 7.68 9.02
C VAL A 29 -3.67 7.96 8.61
N ASP A 30 -3.41 8.16 7.33
CA ASP A 30 -2.10 8.48 6.77
C ASP A 30 -2.25 9.31 5.48
N ASP A 31 -1.24 9.34 4.62
CA ASP A 31 -1.28 10.02 3.34
C ASP A 31 -1.96 9.19 2.22
N GLY A 32 -2.63 8.09 2.59
CA GLY A 32 -3.43 7.24 1.71
C GLY A 32 -4.75 7.86 1.29
N MET A 33 -5.84 7.08 1.30
CA MET A 33 -7.15 7.49 0.79
C MET A 33 -7.81 8.58 1.62
N ASP A 34 -8.41 9.55 0.91
CA ASP A 34 -9.13 10.67 1.54
C ASP A 34 -10.63 10.35 1.73
N SER A 35 -11.18 9.35 1.01
CA SER A 35 -12.60 9.02 1.07
C SER A 35 -12.89 7.52 0.98
N LEU A 36 -13.99 7.09 1.59
CA LEU A 36 -14.50 5.71 1.47
C LEU A 36 -14.85 5.37 0.02
N SER A 37 -15.37 6.34 -0.74
CA SER A 37 -15.75 6.12 -2.13
C SER A 37 -14.57 5.71 -2.98
N GLU A 38 -13.43 6.42 -2.88
CA GLU A 38 -12.20 6.08 -3.60
C GLU A 38 -11.61 4.75 -3.13
N SER A 39 -11.62 4.50 -1.82
CA SER A 39 -11.12 3.24 -1.26
C SER A 39 -11.95 2.04 -1.74
N PHE A 40 -13.29 2.15 -1.72
CA PHE A 40 -14.17 1.08 -2.20
C PHE A 40 -14.08 0.88 -3.71
N GLU A 41 -13.91 1.96 -4.47
CA GLU A 41 -13.72 1.89 -5.92
C GLU A 41 -12.43 1.17 -6.27
N LEU A 42 -11.33 1.44 -5.55
CA LEU A 42 -10.06 0.73 -5.76
C LEU A 42 -10.19 -0.75 -5.40
N LEU A 43 -10.79 -1.11 -4.27
CA LEU A 43 -11.06 -2.51 -3.93
C LEU A 43 -11.92 -3.22 -4.99
N ALA A 44 -12.88 -2.52 -5.60
CA ALA A 44 -13.67 -3.08 -6.69
C ALA A 44 -12.81 -3.33 -7.94
N GLN A 45 -11.87 -2.43 -8.26
CA GLN A 45 -10.94 -2.62 -9.38
C GLN A 45 -9.97 -3.78 -9.12
N GLU A 46 -9.46 -3.91 -7.91
CA GLU A 46 -8.63 -5.06 -7.51
C GLU A 46 -9.39 -6.38 -7.61
N ALA A 47 -10.66 -6.41 -7.16
CA ALA A 47 -11.54 -7.57 -7.32
C ALA A 47 -11.73 -7.93 -8.80
N MET A 48 -11.93 -6.94 -9.66
CA MET A 48 -12.04 -7.14 -11.12
C MET A 48 -10.75 -7.65 -11.74
N ALA A 49 -9.58 -7.26 -11.20
CA ALA A 49 -8.28 -7.77 -11.60
C ALA A 49 -8.01 -9.21 -11.10
N GLY A 50 -8.81 -9.73 -10.16
CA GLY A 50 -8.70 -11.08 -9.62
C GLY A 50 -8.16 -11.15 -8.18
N VAL A 51 -7.86 -10.01 -7.56
CA VAL A 51 -7.40 -9.96 -6.16
C VAL A 51 -8.51 -10.46 -5.23
N LYS A 52 -8.16 -11.33 -4.30
CA LYS A 52 -9.07 -11.92 -3.31
C LYS A 52 -8.91 -11.34 -1.93
N ARG A 53 -7.72 -10.92 -1.58
CA ARG A 53 -7.37 -10.39 -0.27
C ARG A 53 -6.51 -9.16 -0.40
N VAL A 54 -6.75 -8.19 0.46
CA VAL A 54 -5.97 -6.97 0.55
C VAL A 54 -5.64 -6.68 2.02
N TYR A 55 -4.37 -6.49 2.30
CA TYR A 55 -3.93 -5.98 3.58
C TYR A 55 -3.82 -4.45 3.52
N PHE A 56 -4.57 -3.78 4.36
CA PHE A 56 -4.37 -2.37 4.64
C PHE A 56 -3.16 -2.24 5.55
N THR A 57 -2.16 -1.52 5.09
CA THR A 57 -0.89 -1.30 5.80
C THR A 57 -0.64 0.19 6.03
N PRO A 58 -1.57 0.89 6.73
CA PRO A 58 -1.36 2.30 7.01
C PRO A 58 -0.06 2.51 7.77
N HIS A 59 0.53 3.69 7.59
CA HIS A 59 1.69 4.08 8.37
C HIS A 59 1.33 4.12 9.86
N SER A 60 2.04 3.30 10.65
CA SER A 60 2.00 3.41 12.10
C SER A 60 3.17 4.26 12.56
N MET A 61 2.91 5.52 12.80
CA MET A 61 3.93 6.48 13.15
C MET A 61 4.09 6.63 14.68
N GLY A 62 5.33 6.79 15.14
CA GLY A 62 5.64 7.44 16.38
C GLY A 62 5.61 8.96 16.19
N LEU A 63 5.66 9.68 17.31
CA LEU A 63 5.34 11.11 17.41
C LEU A 63 6.18 12.10 16.57
N GLU A 64 7.20 11.70 15.80
CA GLU A 64 8.10 12.65 15.14
C GLU A 64 8.41 12.36 13.64
N GLY A 65 7.85 11.32 13.01
CA GLY A 65 8.28 10.90 11.67
C GLY A 65 7.52 11.48 10.47
N ALA A 66 6.35 12.06 10.66
CA ALA A 66 5.43 12.38 9.57
C ALA A 66 5.75 13.64 8.75
N VAL A 67 6.77 14.42 9.11
CA VAL A 67 6.99 15.75 8.52
C VAL A 67 8.06 15.77 7.40
N VAL A 68 8.85 14.72 7.19
CA VAL A 68 10.14 14.88 6.50
C VAL A 68 10.14 14.59 5.00
N ASP A 69 9.21 13.87 4.40
CA ASP A 69 9.37 13.43 3.00
C ASP A 69 8.29 13.83 1.99
N ARG A 70 7.66 15.00 2.17
CA ARG A 70 6.85 15.61 1.09
C ARG A 70 7.68 16.18 -0.08
N GLU A 71 9.00 16.15 -0.02
CA GLU A 71 9.87 16.78 -1.05
C GLU A 71 10.31 15.85 -2.19
N GLY A 72 9.99 14.57 -2.18
CA GLY A 72 10.37 13.64 -3.26
C GLY A 72 9.35 13.49 -4.38
N ALA A 73 8.12 13.92 -4.21
CA ALA A 73 7.14 14.00 -5.29
C ALA A 73 7.19 15.41 -5.90
N PRO A 74 7.16 15.57 -7.25
CA PRO A 74 7.13 16.89 -7.86
C PRO A 74 5.91 17.63 -7.31
N ALA A 75 6.15 18.74 -6.60
CA ALA A 75 5.15 19.59 -5.99
C ALA A 75 4.11 19.99 -7.06
N ARG A 76 2.98 19.30 -7.10
CA ARG A 76 1.82 19.80 -7.85
C ARG A 76 1.29 20.98 -7.08
N ARG A 77 1.54 22.19 -7.65
CA ARG A 77 0.90 23.44 -7.26
C ARG A 77 -0.56 23.18 -6.93
N ARG A 78 -0.97 23.51 -5.71
CA ARG A 78 -2.39 23.68 -5.38
C ARG A 78 -2.98 24.63 -6.40
N HIS A 79 -3.70 24.09 -7.37
CA HIS A 79 -4.55 24.90 -8.23
C HIS A 79 -5.75 25.30 -7.39
N SER A 80 -5.85 26.60 -7.15
CA SER A 80 -7.05 27.24 -6.63
C SER A 80 -8.28 26.71 -7.38
N ARG A 81 -9.29 26.30 -6.60
CA ARG A 81 -10.63 25.97 -7.11
C ARG A 81 -11.10 27.06 -8.07
N SER A 82 -11.00 26.82 -9.36
CA SER A 82 -11.83 27.49 -10.35
C SER A 82 -13.16 26.76 -10.42
N LYS A 83 -14.23 27.52 -10.18
CA LYS A 83 -15.63 27.10 -10.35
C LYS A 83 -15.81 26.45 -11.73
N ALA A 84 -15.98 25.13 -11.78
CA ALA A 84 -16.55 24.48 -12.95
C ALA A 84 -18.07 24.55 -12.83
N ARG A 85 -18.69 25.03 -13.89
CA ARG A 85 -20.13 25.23 -14.05
C ARG A 85 -20.86 23.88 -13.99
N GLU A 86 -22.00 23.93 -13.31
CA GLU A 86 -23.13 23.01 -13.43
C GLU A 86 -23.58 22.93 -14.90
N ASP A 87 -23.56 21.70 -15.45
CA ASP A 87 -24.50 21.25 -16.50
C ASP A 87 -24.59 19.72 -16.33
N ALA A 88 -25.49 19.31 -15.45
CA ALA A 88 -25.94 17.91 -15.36
C ALA A 88 -27.25 17.75 -16.14
N PRO A 89 -27.38 16.74 -16.98
CA PRO A 89 -28.67 16.43 -17.59
C PRO A 89 -29.62 15.84 -16.56
N THR A 90 -30.80 16.38 -16.47
CA THR A 90 -31.93 15.86 -15.70
C THR A 90 -32.32 14.47 -16.23
N ALA A 91 -32.13 13.44 -15.41
CA ALA A 91 -32.71 12.10 -15.67
C ALA A 91 -34.09 12.01 -15.05
N GLU A 92 -35.07 11.67 -15.88
CA GLU A 92 -36.44 11.41 -15.51
C GLU A 92 -36.56 10.23 -14.54
N GLU A 93 -37.37 10.40 -13.52
CA GLU A 93 -37.75 9.37 -12.55
C GLU A 93 -38.55 8.27 -13.25
N ASN A 94 -37.99 7.07 -13.38
CA ASN A 94 -38.75 5.86 -13.58
C ASN A 94 -38.63 4.99 -12.32
N GLY A 95 -39.77 4.86 -11.65
CA GLY A 95 -39.94 4.13 -10.40
C GLY A 95 -39.67 2.64 -10.55
N SER A 96 -38.55 2.20 -10.06
CA SER A 96 -38.29 0.84 -9.54
C SER A 96 -37.31 0.98 -8.39
N GLY A 97 -37.66 0.42 -7.22
CA GLY A 97 -36.98 0.65 -5.95
C GLY A 97 -35.54 0.09 -5.85
N PHE A 98 -34.71 0.43 -6.82
CA PHE A 98 -33.27 0.15 -6.80
C PHE A 98 -32.56 1.43 -6.34
N VAL A 99 -32.21 1.48 -5.05
CA VAL A 99 -31.31 2.53 -4.57
C VAL A 99 -29.96 2.32 -5.26
N SER A 100 -29.52 3.28 -6.09
CA SER A 100 -28.28 3.14 -6.82
C SER A 100 -27.10 2.96 -5.84
N SER A 101 -26.13 2.15 -6.23
CA SER A 101 -24.90 1.92 -5.44
C SER A 101 -24.23 3.23 -5.00
N ALA A 102 -24.27 4.26 -5.86
CA ALA A 102 -23.74 5.58 -5.58
C ALA A 102 -24.46 6.28 -4.40
N VAL A 103 -25.77 6.15 -4.26
CA VAL A 103 -26.55 6.73 -3.13
C VAL A 103 -26.22 6.00 -1.82
N LEU A 104 -26.04 4.68 -1.86
CA LEU A 104 -25.65 3.89 -0.70
C LEU A 104 -24.21 4.22 -0.25
N ILE A 105 -23.29 4.38 -1.19
CA ILE A 105 -21.91 4.80 -0.93
C ILE A 105 -21.89 6.19 -0.29
N SER A 106 -22.54 7.18 -0.89
CA SER A 106 -22.62 8.55 -0.37
C SER A 106 -23.21 8.62 1.06
N ARG A 107 -24.19 7.79 1.37
CA ARG A 107 -24.79 7.73 2.72
C ARG A 107 -23.86 7.09 3.74
N LYS A 108 -23.15 6.01 3.37
CA LYS A 108 -22.14 5.36 4.21
C LYS A 108 -20.93 6.27 4.41
N GLU A 109 -20.48 6.95 3.38
CA GLU A 109 -19.38 7.91 3.39
C GLU A 109 -19.64 9.05 4.39
N LYS A 110 -20.83 9.65 4.35
CA LYS A 110 -21.22 10.71 5.30
C LYS A 110 -21.20 10.23 6.76
N LEU A 111 -21.70 9.04 7.04
CA LEU A 111 -21.68 8.43 8.39
C LEU A 111 -20.26 8.17 8.86
N TYR A 112 -19.38 7.70 7.97
CA TYR A 112 -17.98 7.46 8.28
C TYR A 112 -17.22 8.76 8.52
N GLU A 113 -17.45 9.80 7.69
CA GLU A 113 -16.87 11.13 7.89
C GLU A 113 -17.33 11.77 9.22
N GLU A 114 -18.61 11.59 9.59
CA GLU A 114 -19.13 12.08 10.87
C GLU A 114 -18.48 11.32 12.04
N SER A 115 -18.29 10.01 11.93
CA SER A 115 -17.56 9.20 12.91
C SER A 115 -16.08 9.57 12.97
N ALA A 116 -15.44 9.84 11.83
CA ALA A 116 -14.09 10.32 11.76
C ALA A 116 -13.91 11.67 12.43
N LYS A 117 -14.84 12.63 12.19
CA LYS A 117 -14.83 13.94 12.85
C LYS A 117 -15.10 13.85 14.34
N ALA A 118 -15.96 12.92 14.78
CA ALA A 118 -16.19 12.68 16.20
C ALA A 118 -14.96 12.10 16.91
N SER A 119 -14.16 11.31 16.23
CA SER A 119 -12.87 10.77 16.70
C SER A 119 -11.76 11.85 16.76
N THR A 120 -11.78 12.86 15.89
CA THR A 120 -10.84 13.99 15.88
C THR A 120 -11.10 15.04 16.96
N PHE A 121 -12.19 14.92 17.75
CA PHE A 121 -12.45 15.82 18.89
C PHE A 121 -11.51 15.62 20.08
N ALA A 122 -10.74 14.55 20.12
CA ALA A 122 -9.59 14.45 21.02
C ALA A 122 -8.34 14.76 20.21
N GLY A 123 -7.99 16.04 20.06
CA GLY A 123 -6.88 16.61 19.31
C GLY A 123 -6.06 15.61 18.49
N GLU A 124 -5.91 15.88 17.20
CA GLU A 124 -5.01 15.05 16.36
C GLU A 124 -3.70 14.88 17.14
N PRO A 125 -3.25 13.65 17.44
CA PRO A 125 -1.96 13.49 18.07
C PRO A 125 -0.92 14.08 17.11
N GLU A 126 -0.17 15.08 17.56
CA GLU A 126 1.01 15.53 16.83
C GLU A 126 1.92 14.33 16.64
N GLY A 127 1.77 13.57 15.54
CA GLY A 127 2.67 12.47 15.22
C GLY A 127 2.08 11.11 14.83
N GLY A 128 0.89 11.08 14.23
CA GLY A 128 0.38 9.85 13.62
C GLY A 128 -0.42 8.96 14.59
N PHE A 129 -1.00 7.90 14.07
CA PHE A 129 -1.95 7.07 14.82
C PHE A 129 -1.28 5.89 15.51
N SER A 130 -1.68 5.64 16.76
CA SER A 130 -1.27 4.44 17.50
C SER A 130 -1.85 3.17 16.87
N ASN A 131 -1.23 2.02 17.14
CA ASN A 131 -1.75 0.72 16.71
C ASN A 131 -3.18 0.46 17.20
N ALA A 132 -3.52 0.90 18.39
CA ALA A 132 -4.89 0.80 18.93
C ALA A 132 -5.89 1.59 18.09
N HIS A 133 -5.53 2.81 17.72
CA HIS A 133 -6.37 3.66 16.87
C HIS A 133 -6.52 3.09 15.45
N LEU A 134 -5.44 2.60 14.84
CA LEU A 134 -5.52 1.94 13.53
C LEU A 134 -6.47 0.73 13.55
N LYS A 135 -6.43 -0.09 14.61
CA LYS A 135 -7.36 -1.20 14.79
C LYS A 135 -8.81 -0.72 14.91
N GLU A 136 -9.05 0.30 15.72
CA GLU A 136 -10.40 0.89 15.89
C GLU A 136 -10.94 1.42 14.55
N ARG A 137 -10.12 2.19 13.81
CA ARG A 137 -10.48 2.73 12.49
C ARG A 137 -10.75 1.62 11.47
N PHE A 138 -10.00 0.55 11.49
CA PHE A 138 -10.22 -0.59 10.61
C PHE A 138 -11.53 -1.34 10.94
N GLU A 139 -11.85 -1.55 12.22
CA GLU A 139 -13.14 -2.12 12.63
C GLU A 139 -14.32 -1.23 12.21
N GLU A 140 -14.17 0.09 12.30
CA GLU A 140 -15.18 1.03 11.80
C GLU A 140 -15.32 0.94 10.27
N TYR A 141 -14.19 0.93 9.53
CA TYR A 141 -14.19 0.75 8.08
C TYR A 141 -14.95 -0.52 7.65
N LYS A 142 -14.72 -1.65 8.33
CA LYS A 142 -15.38 -2.93 8.02
C LYS A 142 -16.90 -2.85 8.12
N LYS A 143 -17.48 -2.06 9.02
CA LYS A 143 -18.93 -1.89 9.13
C LYS A 143 -19.55 -1.27 7.87
N HIS A 144 -18.79 -0.52 7.12
CA HIS A 144 -19.22 0.15 5.89
C HIS A 144 -18.89 -0.64 4.63
N TYR A 145 -17.95 -1.58 4.71
CA TYR A 145 -17.52 -2.38 3.58
C TYR A 145 -18.38 -3.63 3.39
N SER A 146 -18.82 -3.86 2.14
CA SER A 146 -19.61 -5.05 1.75
C SER A 146 -19.15 -5.64 0.40
N GLY A 147 -17.89 -5.33 0.01
CA GLY A 147 -17.32 -5.84 -1.24
C GLY A 147 -16.89 -7.31 -1.16
N ALA A 148 -16.42 -7.85 -2.29
CA ALA A 148 -16.06 -9.26 -2.43
C ALA A 148 -14.61 -9.57 -2.00
N VAL A 149 -13.75 -8.55 -1.85
CA VAL A 149 -12.36 -8.71 -1.45
C VAL A 149 -12.30 -8.90 0.07
N GLU A 150 -11.58 -9.91 0.52
CA GLU A 150 -11.25 -10.04 1.95
C GLU A 150 -10.29 -8.93 2.35
N ILE A 151 -10.66 -8.11 3.33
CA ILE A 151 -9.80 -7.05 3.84
C ILE A 151 -9.21 -7.44 5.20
N ARG A 152 -7.93 -7.17 5.38
CA ARG A 152 -7.18 -7.40 6.63
C ARG A 152 -6.38 -6.16 6.99
N LEU A 153 -5.97 -6.05 8.25
CA LEU A 153 -5.09 -5.00 8.75
C LEU A 153 -3.71 -5.57 9.03
N ALA A 154 -2.71 -4.90 8.54
CA ALA A 154 -1.34 -4.92 9.01
C ALA A 154 -0.90 -3.46 9.21
N ALA A 155 0.40 -3.16 9.30
CA ALA A 155 0.89 -1.79 9.34
C ALA A 155 2.27 -1.71 8.70
N GLU A 156 2.55 -0.58 8.02
CA GLU A 156 3.89 -0.24 7.58
C GLU A 156 4.58 0.64 8.63
N TYR A 157 5.75 0.22 9.08
CA TYR A 157 6.49 0.88 10.14
C TYR A 157 7.76 1.55 9.60
N MET A 158 7.86 2.85 9.79
CA MET A 158 9.12 3.56 9.57
C MET A 158 10.15 3.10 10.62
N MET A 159 11.32 2.63 10.18
CA MET A 159 12.40 2.22 11.06
C MET A 159 13.04 3.43 11.74
N ASN A 160 12.60 3.74 12.94
CA ASN A 160 13.08 4.83 13.80
C ASN A 160 13.06 4.42 15.28
N LYS A 161 13.43 5.33 16.19
CA LYS A 161 13.50 5.06 17.63
C LYS A 161 12.13 4.72 18.24
N GLU A 162 11.08 5.34 17.75
CA GLU A 162 9.71 5.13 18.21
C GLU A 162 9.25 3.72 17.84
N PHE A 163 9.58 3.27 16.63
CA PHE A 163 9.30 1.89 16.22
C PHE A 163 10.12 0.88 17.04
N LEU A 164 11.39 1.16 17.34
CA LEU A 164 12.18 0.30 18.22
C LEU A 164 11.52 0.14 19.60
N ALA A 165 10.98 1.21 20.17
CA ALA A 165 10.24 1.15 21.43
C ALA A 165 8.96 0.29 21.31
N LYS A 166 8.21 0.38 20.19
CA LYS A 166 7.05 -0.49 19.92
C LYS A 166 7.45 -1.96 19.83
N VAL A 167 8.57 -2.28 19.17
CA VAL A 167 9.10 -3.65 19.09
C VAL A 167 9.40 -4.20 20.48
N GLN A 168 10.06 -3.42 21.33
CA GLN A 168 10.37 -3.78 22.72
C GLN A 168 9.13 -3.98 23.57
N ALA A 169 8.09 -3.16 23.34
CA ALA A 169 6.81 -3.26 24.02
C ALA A 169 5.91 -4.38 23.43
N LYS A 170 6.30 -5.03 22.34
CA LYS A 170 5.48 -5.97 21.55
C LYS A 170 4.15 -5.37 21.07
N ASP A 171 4.11 -4.05 20.88
CA ASP A 171 2.97 -3.35 20.30
C ASP A 171 3.14 -3.26 18.77
N ILE A 172 2.93 -4.37 18.10
CA ILE A 172 3.11 -4.54 16.65
C ILE A 172 1.83 -5.10 16.02
N ILE A 173 1.41 -4.57 14.89
CA ILE A 173 0.39 -5.16 14.02
C ILE A 173 1.14 -5.95 12.94
N THR A 174 1.04 -7.27 13.02
CA THR A 174 1.66 -8.21 12.07
C THR A 174 0.68 -8.56 10.95
N TYR A 175 1.17 -9.24 9.94
CA TYR A 175 0.29 -10.00 9.04
C TYR A 175 -0.43 -11.13 9.79
N ALA A 176 -1.33 -11.84 9.10
CA ALA A 176 -2.21 -12.83 9.75
C ALA A 176 -1.47 -14.04 10.33
N ASP A 177 -0.26 -14.31 9.88
CA ASP A 177 0.59 -15.38 10.45
C ASP A 177 1.14 -15.04 11.85
N GLY A 178 1.02 -13.80 12.29
CA GLY A 178 1.53 -13.35 13.59
C GLY A 178 3.03 -13.08 13.63
N GLU A 179 3.75 -13.26 12.54
CA GLU A 179 5.21 -13.18 12.48
C GLU A 179 5.71 -12.05 11.59
N HIS A 180 5.18 -11.92 10.38
CA HIS A 180 5.68 -10.94 9.41
C HIS A 180 5.27 -9.51 9.77
N VAL A 181 6.22 -8.59 9.59
CA VAL A 181 6.08 -7.15 9.89
C VAL A 181 6.64 -6.35 8.71
N LEU A 182 5.84 -5.46 8.13
CA LEU A 182 6.27 -4.58 7.06
C LEU A 182 7.02 -3.38 7.63
N VAL A 183 8.22 -3.13 7.13
CA VAL A 183 9.08 -2.03 7.59
C VAL A 183 9.63 -1.24 6.41
N GLU A 184 9.72 0.07 6.57
CA GLU A 184 10.31 0.97 5.58
C GLU A 184 11.39 1.87 6.17
N THR A 185 12.13 2.55 5.28
CA THR A 185 13.14 3.56 5.64
C THR A 185 12.94 4.83 4.81
N SER A 186 13.63 5.91 5.20
CA SER A 186 13.80 7.06 4.31
C SER A 186 14.42 6.62 2.98
N TYR A 187 13.99 7.25 1.88
CA TYR A 187 14.51 6.95 0.54
C TYR A 187 15.95 7.39 0.32
N PHE A 188 16.45 8.33 1.12
CA PHE A 188 17.72 9.03 0.89
C PHE A 188 18.88 8.54 1.76
N ALA A 189 18.59 8.05 2.98
CA ALA A 189 19.59 7.62 3.92
C ALA A 189 19.10 6.45 4.79
N PRO A 190 19.98 5.50 5.15
CA PRO A 190 19.63 4.45 6.11
C PRO A 190 19.38 5.07 7.49
N PRO A 191 18.38 4.63 8.23
CA PRO A 191 18.22 5.03 9.63
C PRO A 191 19.38 4.53 10.47
N VAL A 192 19.77 5.33 11.45
CA VAL A 192 20.89 4.98 12.36
C VAL A 192 20.59 3.67 13.09
N GLU A 193 19.35 3.45 13.47
CA GLU A 193 18.87 2.32 14.25
C GLU A 193 18.52 1.08 13.40
N MET A 194 18.66 1.11 12.07
CA MET A 194 18.23 0.04 11.17
C MET A 194 18.68 -1.36 11.59
N THR A 195 19.97 -1.48 11.93
CA THR A 195 20.54 -2.78 12.33
C THR A 195 19.96 -3.25 13.66
N GLU A 196 19.80 -2.35 14.63
CA GLU A 196 19.24 -2.65 15.95
C GLU A 196 17.78 -3.03 15.86
N ILE A 197 16.99 -2.31 15.05
CA ILE A 197 15.57 -2.60 14.84
C ILE A 197 15.36 -3.97 14.21
N LEU A 198 16.05 -4.25 13.11
CA LEU A 198 15.97 -5.54 12.42
C LEU A 198 16.38 -6.71 13.33
N TYR A 199 17.44 -6.52 14.12
CA TYR A 199 17.87 -7.51 15.11
C TYR A 199 16.85 -7.68 16.23
N SER A 200 16.30 -6.59 16.75
CA SER A 200 15.27 -6.60 17.81
C SER A 200 13.99 -7.30 17.35
N LEU A 201 13.55 -7.06 16.10
CA LEU A 201 12.42 -7.79 15.51
C LEU A 201 12.68 -9.30 15.53
N ALA A 202 13.83 -9.74 15.01
CA ALA A 202 14.19 -11.15 14.96
C ALA A 202 14.26 -11.79 16.35
N LEU A 203 14.83 -11.09 17.36
CA LEU A 203 14.88 -11.56 18.74
C LEU A 203 13.50 -11.73 19.37
N ASN A 204 12.52 -10.94 18.97
CA ASN A 204 11.15 -11.03 19.45
C ASN A 204 10.28 -12.00 18.63
N GLY A 205 10.88 -12.75 17.68
CA GLY A 205 10.21 -13.75 16.87
C GLY A 205 9.52 -13.17 15.62
N TYR A 206 9.72 -11.90 15.30
CA TYR A 206 9.17 -11.28 14.10
C TYR A 206 10.08 -11.47 12.89
N ARG A 207 9.47 -11.52 11.71
CA ARG A 207 10.12 -11.61 10.41
C ARG A 207 9.92 -10.30 9.64
N PRO A 208 10.93 -9.42 9.59
CA PRO A 208 10.78 -8.15 8.89
C PRO A 208 10.76 -8.34 7.38
N ILE A 209 9.77 -7.74 6.73
CA ILE A 209 9.68 -7.55 5.29
C ILE A 209 10.06 -6.10 5.01
N ILE A 210 11.18 -5.89 4.32
CA ILE A 210 11.61 -4.55 3.90
C ILE A 210 10.78 -4.16 2.68
N ALA A 211 9.95 -3.12 2.85
CA ALA A 211 9.07 -2.58 1.82
C ALA A 211 9.88 -1.94 0.70
N HIS A 212 9.45 -2.13 -0.54
CA HIS A 212 9.92 -1.45 -1.75
C HIS A 212 11.41 -1.04 -1.76
N PRO A 213 12.38 -1.96 -1.48
CA PRO A 213 13.80 -1.62 -1.35
C PRO A 213 14.41 -1.01 -2.63
N GLU A 214 13.77 -1.20 -3.78
CA GLU A 214 14.15 -0.56 -5.04
C GLU A 214 14.03 0.96 -5.03
N ARG A 215 13.28 1.54 -4.09
CA ARG A 215 13.10 3.00 -3.94
C ARG A 215 14.23 3.65 -3.12
N TYR A 216 15.00 2.86 -2.36
CA TYR A 216 16.06 3.41 -1.49
C TYR A 216 17.31 3.75 -2.29
N GLN A 217 17.61 5.05 -2.39
CA GLN A 217 18.69 5.56 -3.22
C GLN A 217 20.09 5.27 -2.66
N TYR A 218 20.20 5.07 -1.37
CA TYR A 218 21.44 4.77 -0.67
C TYR A 218 21.86 3.31 -0.76
N MET A 219 20.94 2.39 -1.09
CA MET A 219 21.24 0.96 -1.12
C MET A 219 22.03 0.57 -2.36
N THR A 220 23.10 -0.14 -2.15
CA THR A 220 23.93 -0.77 -3.20
C THR A 220 23.57 -2.25 -3.37
N LYS A 221 24.05 -2.86 -4.47
CA LYS A 221 23.90 -4.31 -4.69
C LYS A 221 24.51 -5.15 -3.56
N ARG A 222 25.51 -4.63 -2.86
CA ARG A 222 26.11 -5.29 -1.71
C ARG A 222 25.17 -5.26 -0.51
N ASP A 223 24.52 -4.13 -0.28
CA ASP A 223 23.59 -3.97 0.85
C ASP A 223 22.41 -4.92 0.72
N TYR A 224 21.78 -5.02 -0.47
CA TYR A 224 20.73 -5.99 -0.72
C TYR A 224 21.15 -7.43 -0.43
N ARG A 225 22.34 -7.84 -0.92
CA ARG A 225 22.86 -9.18 -0.66
C ARG A 225 23.10 -9.42 0.82
N THR A 226 23.72 -8.46 1.51
CA THR A 226 23.97 -8.57 2.95
C THR A 226 22.69 -8.72 3.76
N LEU A 227 21.62 -8.00 3.40
CA LEU A 227 20.33 -8.13 4.07
C LEU A 227 19.68 -9.50 3.78
N LYS A 228 19.77 -9.99 2.55
CA LYS A 228 19.29 -11.33 2.19
C LYS A 228 20.03 -12.45 2.88
N GLU A 229 21.37 -12.35 2.99
CA GLU A 229 22.23 -13.31 3.70
C GLU A 229 21.88 -13.37 5.20
N LYS A 230 21.39 -12.27 5.78
CA LYS A 230 20.89 -12.21 7.14
C LYS A 230 19.45 -12.75 7.30
N GLY A 231 18.83 -13.19 6.21
CA GLY A 231 17.48 -13.76 6.22
C GLY A 231 16.35 -12.73 6.13
N TYR A 232 16.63 -11.45 5.90
CA TYR A 232 15.56 -10.46 5.73
C TYR A 232 14.86 -10.61 4.39
N GLU A 233 13.57 -10.30 4.38
CA GLU A 233 12.68 -10.47 3.24
C GLU A 233 12.39 -9.13 2.57
N PHE A 234 12.16 -9.15 1.26
CA PHE A 234 11.91 -7.94 0.48
C PHE A 234 10.55 -8.01 -0.19
N GLN A 235 9.81 -6.90 -0.15
CA GLN A 235 8.57 -6.71 -0.89
C GLN A 235 8.83 -5.77 -2.07
N LEU A 236 8.51 -6.22 -3.27
CA LEU A 236 8.50 -5.41 -4.48
C LEU A 236 7.25 -4.52 -4.51
N ASN A 237 7.39 -3.22 -4.72
CA ASN A 237 6.28 -2.40 -5.18
C ASN A 237 6.09 -2.62 -6.69
N PHE A 238 5.00 -3.26 -7.09
CA PHE A 238 4.85 -3.62 -8.51
C PHE A 238 4.67 -2.40 -9.43
N LEU A 239 4.27 -1.22 -8.92
CA LEU A 239 4.25 0.01 -9.69
C LEU A 239 5.65 0.48 -10.10
N SER A 240 6.69 0.06 -9.38
CA SER A 240 8.07 0.29 -9.76
C SER A 240 8.38 -0.34 -11.13
N LEU A 241 7.78 -1.51 -11.42
CA LEU A 241 7.92 -2.18 -12.72
C LEU A 241 7.17 -1.47 -13.86
N ALA A 242 6.25 -0.57 -13.53
CA ALA A 242 5.54 0.30 -14.48
C ALA A 242 6.27 1.64 -14.73
N GLY A 243 7.42 1.87 -14.08
CA GLY A 243 8.17 3.12 -14.16
C GLY A 243 7.47 4.29 -13.46
N TYR A 244 6.58 4.02 -12.51
CA TYR A 244 5.82 5.06 -11.80
C TYR A 244 6.74 6.00 -11.00
N TYR A 245 7.80 5.45 -10.41
CA TYR A 245 8.76 6.18 -9.59
C TYR A 245 10.04 6.61 -10.35
N GLY A 246 10.01 6.57 -11.69
CA GLY A 246 11.12 6.95 -12.56
C GLY A 246 12.08 5.82 -12.92
N ASP A 247 12.96 6.13 -13.90
CA ASP A 247 13.79 5.13 -14.57
C ASP A 247 14.79 4.44 -13.62
N ALA A 248 15.40 5.17 -12.70
CA ALA A 248 16.37 4.62 -11.75
C ALA A 248 15.74 3.57 -10.81
N VAL A 249 14.48 3.80 -10.39
CA VAL A 249 13.73 2.83 -9.58
C VAL A 249 13.32 1.63 -10.43
N LEU A 250 12.86 1.86 -11.67
CA LEU A 250 12.52 0.80 -12.62
C LEU A 250 13.70 -0.13 -12.89
N GLU A 251 14.89 0.42 -13.13
CA GLU A 251 16.11 -0.35 -13.36
C GLU A 251 16.48 -1.20 -12.15
N ARG A 252 16.43 -0.63 -10.94
CA ARG A 252 16.67 -1.39 -9.69
C ARG A 252 15.63 -2.47 -9.47
N ALA A 253 14.35 -2.15 -9.68
CA ALA A 253 13.27 -3.13 -9.55
C ALA A 253 13.48 -4.32 -10.47
N PHE A 254 13.87 -4.09 -11.72
CA PHE A 254 14.20 -5.16 -12.65
C PHE A 254 15.45 -5.94 -12.25
N ASP A 255 16.51 -5.27 -11.80
CA ASP A 255 17.73 -5.95 -11.35
C ASP A 255 17.44 -6.87 -10.15
N LEU A 256 16.71 -6.38 -9.15
CA LEU A 256 16.34 -7.18 -7.99
C LEU A 256 15.40 -8.33 -8.35
N LEU A 257 14.40 -8.10 -9.22
CA LEU A 257 13.47 -9.14 -9.68
C LEU A 257 14.21 -10.22 -10.49
N ASP A 258 15.06 -9.82 -11.43
CA ASP A 258 15.82 -10.76 -12.27
C ASP A 258 16.79 -11.63 -11.45
N ASN A 259 17.32 -11.09 -10.34
CA ASN A 259 18.20 -11.81 -9.41
C ASN A 259 17.45 -12.59 -8.32
N GLY A 260 16.10 -12.61 -8.29
CA GLY A 260 15.31 -13.36 -7.30
C GLY A 260 15.46 -12.82 -5.87
N MET A 261 15.64 -11.51 -5.71
CA MET A 261 15.84 -10.89 -4.40
C MET A 261 14.54 -10.67 -3.61
N TYR A 262 13.40 -10.55 -4.32
CA TYR A 262 12.12 -10.35 -3.66
C TYR A 262 11.51 -11.67 -3.16
N ASN A 263 10.76 -11.58 -2.08
CA ASN A 263 9.95 -12.64 -1.50
C ASN A 263 8.46 -12.41 -1.76
N PHE A 264 8.05 -11.15 -1.74
CA PHE A 264 6.66 -10.69 -1.79
C PHE A 264 6.50 -9.53 -2.75
N THR A 265 5.24 -9.19 -3.07
CA THR A 265 4.92 -7.98 -3.84
C THR A 265 3.68 -7.29 -3.27
N GLY A 266 3.56 -5.99 -3.45
CA GLY A 266 2.40 -5.20 -3.05
C GLY A 266 2.21 -3.99 -3.94
N SER A 267 1.05 -3.36 -3.85
CA SER A 267 0.70 -2.24 -4.69
C SER A 267 1.24 -0.90 -4.20
N ASP A 268 1.26 -0.74 -2.89
CA ASP A 268 1.54 0.55 -2.24
C ASP A 268 0.61 1.67 -2.76
N PHE A 269 -0.68 1.32 -2.96
CA PHE A 269 -1.67 2.24 -3.49
C PHE A 269 -2.11 3.26 -2.43
N HIS A 270 -1.91 4.53 -2.75
CA HIS A 270 -2.36 5.68 -1.96
C HIS A 270 -3.52 6.42 -2.63
N ARG A 271 -3.75 6.23 -3.93
CA ARG A 271 -4.75 6.94 -4.74
C ARG A 271 -5.32 6.03 -5.82
N TYR A 272 -6.61 6.17 -6.08
CA TYR A 272 -7.30 5.45 -7.16
C TYR A 272 -6.63 5.64 -8.54
N SER A 273 -6.21 6.85 -8.85
CA SER A 273 -5.57 7.16 -10.13
C SER A 273 -4.28 6.36 -10.37
N THR A 274 -3.60 5.95 -9.32
CA THR A 274 -2.33 5.21 -9.36
C THR A 274 -2.52 3.80 -9.94
N PHE A 275 -3.60 3.11 -9.53
CA PHE A 275 -3.95 1.79 -10.06
C PHE A 275 -4.07 1.79 -11.59
N TYR A 276 -4.90 2.68 -12.11
CA TYR A 276 -5.21 2.71 -13.53
C TYR A 276 -3.98 3.06 -14.39
N HIS A 277 -3.20 4.03 -13.95
CA HIS A 277 -1.98 4.45 -14.65
C HIS A 277 -0.87 3.40 -14.56
N GLY A 278 -0.70 2.75 -13.44
CA GLY A 278 0.27 1.69 -13.23
C GLY A 278 0.00 0.47 -14.10
N MET A 279 -1.22 -0.06 -14.05
CA MET A 279 -1.60 -1.24 -14.83
C MET A 279 -1.47 -1.03 -16.34
N LYS A 280 -1.78 0.15 -16.85
CA LYS A 280 -1.60 0.48 -18.29
C LYS A 280 -0.14 0.53 -18.75
N ARG A 281 0.76 0.92 -17.87
CA ARG A 281 2.18 1.07 -18.19
C ARG A 281 2.99 -0.20 -17.98
N LEU A 282 2.49 -1.14 -17.19
CA LEU A 282 3.18 -2.39 -16.90
C LEU A 282 3.43 -3.19 -18.18
N LYS A 283 4.71 -3.39 -18.51
CA LYS A 283 5.18 -4.13 -19.71
C LYS A 283 6.28 -5.09 -19.30
N LEU A 284 5.91 -6.33 -19.09
CA LEU A 284 6.85 -7.40 -18.72
C LEU A 284 7.03 -8.38 -19.88
N ASN A 285 8.21 -9.00 -19.93
CA ASN A 285 8.41 -10.21 -20.72
C ASN A 285 7.88 -11.43 -19.91
N SER A 286 7.76 -12.59 -20.58
CA SER A 286 7.22 -13.80 -19.92
C SER A 286 7.96 -14.13 -18.62
N LYS A 287 9.31 -14.17 -18.63
CA LYS A 287 10.12 -14.53 -17.48
C LYS A 287 9.87 -13.64 -16.25
N ARG A 288 9.76 -12.32 -16.46
CA ARG A 288 9.45 -11.36 -15.36
C ARG A 288 7.99 -11.45 -14.93
N THR A 289 7.09 -11.76 -15.87
CA THR A 289 5.70 -12.03 -15.54
C THR A 289 5.58 -13.24 -14.63
N ASP A 290 6.24 -14.35 -14.98
CA ASP A 290 6.21 -15.56 -14.17
C ASP A 290 6.75 -15.31 -12.74
N LYS A 291 7.88 -14.59 -12.65
CA LYS A 291 8.43 -14.19 -11.33
C LYS A 291 7.48 -13.31 -10.52
N LEU A 292 6.82 -12.34 -11.15
CA LEU A 292 5.86 -11.48 -10.45
C LEU A 292 4.65 -12.30 -9.96
N LEU A 293 4.17 -13.25 -10.75
CA LEU A 293 3.08 -14.15 -10.32
C LEU A 293 3.50 -15.02 -9.14
N GLU A 294 4.72 -15.55 -9.13
CA GLU A 294 5.29 -16.28 -8.00
C GLU A 294 5.30 -15.43 -6.71
N LEU A 295 5.63 -14.14 -6.80
CA LEU A 295 5.57 -13.24 -5.64
C LEU A 295 4.14 -13.06 -5.12
N PHE A 296 3.13 -12.97 -6.01
CA PHE A 296 1.73 -12.92 -5.60
C PHE A 296 1.25 -14.25 -4.97
N GLU A 297 1.75 -15.39 -5.44
CA GLU A 297 1.50 -16.68 -4.81
C GLU A 297 2.09 -16.72 -3.39
N ASN A 298 3.32 -16.25 -3.21
CA ASN A 298 3.96 -16.15 -1.91
C ASN A 298 3.18 -15.26 -0.93
N ASN A 299 2.57 -14.18 -1.39
CA ASN A 299 1.74 -13.30 -0.57
C ASN A 299 0.61 -14.04 0.16
N SER A 300 0.15 -15.17 -0.39
CA SER A 300 -0.92 -15.95 0.23
C SER A 300 -0.49 -16.71 1.49
N THR A 301 0.81 -16.75 1.75
CA THR A 301 1.39 -17.50 2.89
C THR A 301 1.46 -16.70 4.20
N ILE A 302 1.17 -15.39 4.15
CA ILE A 302 1.25 -14.47 5.30
C ILE A 302 -0.08 -13.83 5.66
#